data_b0a6c6fe11e57906f7022c94cc6914f6
#
_entry.id   b0a6c6fe11e57906f7022c94cc6914f6
#
_cell.length_a   1.000
_cell.length_b   1.000
_cell.length_c   1.000
_cell.angle_alpha   90.00
_cell.angle_beta   90.00
_cell.angle_gamma   90.00
#
_symmetry.space_group_name_H-M   'P 1'
#
loop_
_entity.id
_entity.type
_entity.pdbx_description
1 polymer ?
#
loop_
_entity_poly.entity_id
_entity_poly.type
_entity_poly.pdbx_seq_one_letter_code
_entity_poly.pdbx_strand_id
1 'polypeptide(L)'
;MMKRTILSLLFGTASMFAMAQNQTVSHVVQRGETLESIAEYYNVSIEDIDKANPNMDGVVYVGLKLNIPVKTTQTSTPTIVQPDNKNKAATTPPVALHSQKPANSHYTIHTTYNKNIWKFKGIAGITSGSWTGKDFKNGETDSEYGQTSNKNKATYQFHLGFTADYFFSKNVYAGLGIVFNQSGYKQDGLMSSGQNWDDEGANYDGKQTIKMTINKFDVPIHIGGMYNISSSTRLFLEVGPYFSYAISGNKKYKGSFTNYDDIHSSETEHINKKEKLGKGSLKDFQKFGYGLSATAGVSFKKIILQFTYQRGLNKMIKKKKQYEQNMLLSLGYEF
;
A
#
# COMPACT_ATOMS: atom_id res chain seq x y z
N MET A 1 -30.15 11.04 -12.47
CA MET A 1 -29.63 10.29 -13.63
C MET A 1 -28.11 10.42 -13.69
N MET A 2 -27.37 10.01 -12.65
CA MET A 2 -25.89 10.12 -12.59
C MET A 2 -25.25 9.05 -11.66
N LYS A 3 -25.66 7.79 -11.81
CA LYS A 3 -25.12 6.67 -11.00
C LYS A 3 -24.59 5.49 -11.82
N ARG A 4 -24.49 5.59 -13.14
CA ARG A 4 -24.06 4.47 -14.00
C ARG A 4 -22.70 4.65 -14.70
N THR A 5 -22.03 5.79 -14.54
CA THR A 5 -20.80 6.11 -15.30
C THR A 5 -19.48 5.82 -14.56
N ILE A 6 -19.51 5.47 -13.28
CA ILE A 6 -18.26 5.23 -12.49
C ILE A 6 -17.84 3.76 -12.50
N LEU A 7 -18.75 2.82 -12.81
CA LEU A 7 -18.41 1.39 -12.83
C LEU A 7 -17.74 0.94 -14.13
N SER A 8 -17.87 1.70 -15.21
CA SER A 8 -17.27 1.37 -16.52
C SER A 8 -15.81 1.80 -16.66
N LEU A 9 -15.30 2.66 -15.78
CA LEU A 9 -13.91 3.14 -15.85
C LEU A 9 -12.90 2.20 -15.16
N LEU A 10 -13.38 1.30 -14.30
CA LEU A 10 -12.53 0.33 -13.58
C LEU A 10 -12.27 -0.98 -14.36
N PHE A 11 -13.06 -1.25 -15.42
CA PHE A 11 -12.86 -2.44 -16.26
C PHE A 11 -12.08 -2.18 -17.55
N GLY A 12 -11.81 -0.92 -17.89
CA GLY A 12 -11.14 -0.53 -19.14
C GLY A 12 -9.61 -0.59 -19.12
N THR A 13 -8.97 -0.75 -17.95
CA THR A 13 -7.50 -0.70 -17.85
C THR A 13 -6.82 -2.08 -17.77
N ALA A 14 -7.59 -3.17 -17.78
CA ALA A 14 -7.04 -4.53 -17.72
C ALA A 14 -6.56 -5.09 -19.09
N SER A 15 -6.75 -4.35 -20.19
CA SER A 15 -6.55 -4.92 -21.54
C SER A 15 -5.27 -4.46 -22.26
N MET A 16 -4.34 -3.77 -21.61
CA MET A 16 -3.12 -3.24 -22.27
C MET A 16 -1.80 -3.90 -21.84
N PHE A 17 -1.83 -5.09 -21.30
CA PHE A 17 -0.59 -5.88 -21.15
C PHE A 17 -0.55 -7.05 -22.13
N ALA A 18 -0.59 -6.75 -23.42
CA ALA A 18 -0.10 -7.67 -24.43
C ALA A 18 1.43 -7.71 -24.34
N MET A 19 1.95 -8.65 -23.57
CA MET A 19 3.37 -8.90 -23.39
C MET A 19 3.95 -9.43 -24.67
N ALA A 20 4.95 -8.75 -25.21
CA ALA A 20 5.89 -9.37 -26.12
C ALA A 20 6.50 -10.59 -25.41
N GLN A 21 6.18 -11.80 -25.87
CA GLN A 21 6.80 -13.04 -25.38
C GLN A 21 8.23 -13.09 -25.88
N ASN A 22 9.17 -12.56 -25.10
CA ASN A 22 10.58 -12.83 -25.29
C ASN A 22 10.79 -14.31 -24.98
N GLN A 23 11.24 -15.09 -25.95
CA GLN A 23 11.64 -16.47 -25.73
C GLN A 23 12.82 -16.48 -24.75
N THR A 24 12.70 -17.24 -23.67
CA THR A 24 13.75 -17.38 -22.68
C THR A 24 14.28 -18.80 -22.70
N VAL A 25 15.62 -18.94 -22.70
CA VAL A 25 16.30 -20.23 -22.52
C VAL A 25 16.65 -20.36 -21.04
N SER A 26 16.49 -21.55 -20.50
CA SER A 26 16.85 -21.82 -19.12
C SER A 26 18.30 -22.31 -19.04
N HIS A 27 19.15 -21.61 -18.27
CA HIS A 27 20.54 -21.96 -17.98
C HIS A 27 20.71 -22.33 -16.50
N VAL A 28 21.44 -23.41 -16.22
CA VAL A 28 21.81 -23.80 -14.86
C VAL A 28 23.29 -23.47 -14.66
N VAL A 29 23.58 -22.59 -13.71
CA VAL A 29 24.92 -22.08 -13.44
C VAL A 29 25.86 -23.25 -13.06
N GLN A 30 26.95 -23.40 -13.79
CA GLN A 30 27.97 -24.42 -13.58
C GLN A 30 29.07 -23.90 -12.64
N ARG A 31 29.90 -24.82 -12.16
CA ARG A 31 31.04 -24.47 -11.30
C ARG A 31 32.07 -23.62 -12.10
N GLY A 32 32.32 -22.42 -11.60
CA GLY A 32 33.27 -21.46 -12.22
C GLY A 32 32.63 -20.49 -13.20
N GLU A 33 31.32 -20.60 -13.47
CA GLU A 33 30.61 -19.59 -14.25
C GLU A 33 30.30 -18.35 -13.41
N THR A 34 30.40 -17.19 -14.06
CA THR A 34 29.98 -15.90 -13.52
C THR A 34 28.85 -15.35 -14.38
N LEU A 35 28.14 -14.35 -13.89
CA LEU A 35 27.07 -13.72 -14.63
C LEU A 35 27.58 -13.12 -15.95
N GLU A 36 28.79 -12.59 -15.92
CA GLU A 36 29.47 -12.04 -17.11
C GLU A 36 29.73 -13.13 -18.15
N SER A 37 30.28 -14.30 -17.73
CA SER A 37 30.57 -15.41 -18.65
C SER A 37 29.30 -15.99 -19.29
N ILE A 38 28.20 -16.04 -18.53
CA ILE A 38 26.90 -16.49 -19.00
C ILE A 38 26.31 -15.48 -19.99
N ALA A 39 26.38 -14.17 -19.67
CA ALA A 39 25.92 -13.09 -20.54
C ALA A 39 26.64 -13.10 -21.89
N GLU A 40 27.98 -13.30 -21.87
CA GLU A 40 28.81 -13.42 -23.05
C GLU A 40 28.45 -14.66 -23.88
N TYR A 41 28.29 -15.82 -23.22
CA TYR A 41 27.94 -17.09 -23.90
C TYR A 41 26.60 -17.01 -24.68
N TYR A 42 25.60 -16.35 -24.09
CA TYR A 42 24.29 -16.18 -24.72
C TYR A 42 24.16 -14.89 -25.55
N ASN A 43 25.21 -14.08 -25.63
CA ASN A 43 25.22 -12.77 -26.30
C ASN A 43 24.06 -11.87 -25.88
N VAL A 44 23.88 -11.73 -24.57
CA VAL A 44 22.87 -10.90 -23.91
C VAL A 44 23.55 -9.99 -22.90
N SER A 45 22.91 -8.88 -22.52
CA SER A 45 23.46 -8.04 -21.45
C SER A 45 23.16 -8.64 -20.08
N ILE A 46 24.01 -8.36 -19.09
CA ILE A 46 23.78 -8.71 -17.68
C ILE A 46 22.45 -8.12 -17.21
N GLU A 47 22.14 -6.90 -17.65
CA GLU A 47 20.88 -6.22 -17.34
C GLU A 47 19.65 -6.94 -17.91
N ASP A 48 19.76 -7.57 -19.09
CA ASP A 48 18.68 -8.36 -19.67
C ASP A 48 18.48 -9.68 -18.89
N ILE A 49 19.58 -10.29 -18.42
CA ILE A 49 19.51 -11.45 -17.52
C ILE A 49 18.87 -11.07 -16.19
N ASP A 50 19.28 -9.95 -15.58
CA ASP A 50 18.69 -9.43 -14.34
C ASP A 50 17.18 -9.17 -14.48
N LYS A 51 16.77 -8.52 -15.57
CA LYS A 51 15.35 -8.28 -15.88
C LYS A 51 14.55 -9.58 -16.03
N ALA A 52 15.17 -10.60 -16.63
CA ALA A 52 14.54 -11.91 -16.80
C ALA A 52 14.53 -12.76 -15.52
N ASN A 53 15.32 -12.37 -14.50
CA ASN A 53 15.48 -13.05 -13.21
C ASN A 53 15.32 -12.09 -12.03
N PRO A 54 14.19 -11.45 -11.85
CA PRO A 54 13.99 -10.34 -10.89
C PRO A 54 14.15 -10.75 -9.41
N ASN A 55 14.34 -12.03 -9.13
CA ASN A 55 14.60 -12.54 -7.79
C ASN A 55 16.09 -12.86 -7.54
N MET A 56 16.96 -12.52 -8.51
CA MET A 56 18.39 -12.69 -8.37
C MET A 56 18.98 -11.42 -7.77
N ASP A 57 19.53 -11.51 -6.56
CA ASP A 57 20.17 -10.38 -5.86
C ASP A 57 21.58 -10.07 -6.43
N GLY A 58 21.79 -10.28 -7.73
CA GLY A 58 23.09 -10.09 -8.40
C GLY A 58 24.15 -11.14 -8.05
N VAL A 59 23.80 -12.14 -7.26
CA VAL A 59 24.71 -13.24 -6.86
C VAL A 59 24.31 -14.52 -7.56
N VAL A 60 25.26 -15.09 -8.32
CA VAL A 60 25.11 -16.41 -8.95
C VAL A 60 25.88 -17.47 -8.15
N TYR A 61 25.27 -18.64 -7.99
CA TYR A 61 25.88 -19.79 -7.33
C TYR A 61 25.61 -21.05 -8.14
N VAL A 62 26.47 -22.03 -8.01
CA VAL A 62 26.37 -23.31 -8.73
C VAL A 62 25.00 -23.95 -8.49
N GLY A 63 24.33 -24.33 -9.59
CA GLY A 63 22.98 -24.89 -9.55
C GLY A 63 21.84 -23.85 -9.66
N LEU A 64 22.13 -22.56 -9.64
CA LEU A 64 21.13 -21.53 -9.86
C LEU A 64 20.58 -21.62 -11.29
N LYS A 65 19.26 -21.66 -11.43
CA LYS A 65 18.59 -21.69 -12.72
C LYS A 65 18.24 -20.26 -13.15
N LEU A 66 18.86 -19.82 -14.25
CA LEU A 66 18.65 -18.51 -14.87
C LEU A 66 17.75 -18.61 -16.10
N ASN A 67 16.87 -17.65 -16.25
CA ASN A 67 16.13 -17.41 -17.47
C ASN A 67 16.92 -16.42 -18.33
N ILE A 68 17.40 -16.85 -19.48
CA ILE A 68 18.21 -16.05 -20.40
C ILE A 68 17.32 -15.58 -21.55
N PRO A 69 17.09 -14.26 -21.71
CA PRO A 69 16.31 -13.72 -22.82
C PRO A 69 17.12 -13.79 -24.12
N VAL A 70 16.78 -14.72 -25.03
CA VAL A 70 17.45 -14.83 -26.31
C VAL A 70 16.72 -14.00 -27.37
N LYS A 71 17.43 -13.15 -28.08
CA LYS A 71 16.93 -12.45 -29.25
C LYS A 71 16.96 -13.41 -30.43
N THR A 72 15.81 -13.81 -30.93
CA THR A 72 15.70 -14.62 -32.14
C THR A 72 16.10 -13.75 -33.34
N THR A 73 17.40 -13.72 -33.67
CA THR A 73 17.82 -13.25 -35.00
C THR A 73 17.47 -14.38 -35.95
N GLN A 74 16.54 -14.16 -36.86
CA GLN A 74 16.31 -15.08 -37.99
C GLN A 74 17.59 -15.13 -38.81
N THR A 75 18.41 -16.14 -38.55
CA THR A 75 19.53 -16.47 -39.43
C THR A 75 19.03 -17.48 -40.46
N SER A 76 19.05 -16.99 -41.69
CA SER A 76 18.89 -17.78 -42.90
C SER A 76 19.72 -19.07 -42.85
N THR A 77 19.11 -20.15 -43.24
CA THR A 77 19.63 -21.52 -43.45
C THR A 77 21.08 -21.52 -43.92
N PRO A 78 22.02 -22.17 -43.25
CA PRO A 78 23.33 -22.40 -43.86
C PRO A 78 23.20 -23.54 -44.89
N THR A 79 23.45 -23.21 -46.16
CA THR A 79 23.70 -24.14 -47.24
C THR A 79 24.91 -24.99 -46.87
N ILE A 80 24.72 -26.30 -46.80
CA ILE A 80 25.79 -27.29 -46.63
C ILE A 80 26.62 -27.27 -47.89
N VAL A 81 27.80 -26.66 -47.86
CA VAL A 81 28.82 -26.85 -48.90
C VAL A 81 29.76 -27.95 -48.38
N GLN A 82 29.73 -29.07 -49.08
CA GLN A 82 30.60 -30.22 -48.91
C GLN A 82 31.99 -29.84 -49.46
N PRO A 83 33.09 -29.96 -48.70
CA PRO A 83 34.41 -29.78 -49.30
C PRO A 83 34.92 -31.11 -49.82
N ASP A 84 35.30 -31.02 -51.09
CA ASP A 84 36.06 -32.06 -51.82
C ASP A 84 37.42 -32.34 -51.16
N ASN A 85 37.67 -33.63 -51.14
CA ASN A 85 38.90 -34.28 -50.67
C ASN A 85 40.03 -34.05 -51.65
N LYS A 86 41.19 -33.56 -51.19
CA LYS A 86 42.53 -34.00 -51.68
C LYS A 86 43.71 -33.48 -50.83
N ASN A 87 44.40 -34.45 -50.25
CA ASN A 87 45.84 -34.63 -50.06
C ASN A 87 46.68 -33.84 -49.03
N LYS A 88 47.21 -34.55 -48.11
CA LYS A 88 48.62 -35.02 -47.89
C LYS A 88 49.21 -34.64 -46.53
N ALA A 89 49.40 -35.69 -45.78
CA ALA A 89 50.49 -36.05 -44.83
C ALA A 89 51.25 -34.98 -44.04
N ALA A 90 51.26 -35.06 -42.72
CA ALA A 90 52.40 -35.45 -41.91
C ALA A 90 52.11 -35.35 -40.38
N THR A 91 52.26 -36.49 -39.74
CA THR A 91 52.85 -36.78 -38.42
C THR A 91 52.70 -35.80 -37.28
N THR A 92 51.90 -36.16 -36.25
CA THR A 92 52.24 -36.50 -34.89
C THR A 92 50.96 -36.80 -34.08
N PRO A 93 50.93 -37.75 -33.13
CA PRO A 93 49.69 -38.22 -32.56
C PRO A 93 49.12 -37.27 -31.52
N PRO A 94 47.84 -36.95 -31.61
CA PRO A 94 47.16 -36.23 -30.51
C PRO A 94 46.80 -37.27 -29.43
N VAL A 95 47.10 -36.86 -28.21
CA VAL A 95 46.62 -37.48 -26.95
C VAL A 95 45.13 -37.66 -27.05
N ALA A 96 44.67 -38.90 -26.93
CA ALA A 96 43.28 -39.25 -26.87
C ALA A 96 42.62 -38.66 -25.66
N LEU A 97 41.94 -37.58 -25.81
CA LEU A 97 40.97 -37.11 -24.83
C LEU A 97 39.74 -38.02 -24.91
N HIS A 98 39.63 -38.89 -23.94
CA HIS A 98 38.46 -39.76 -23.76
C HIS A 98 37.23 -38.87 -23.64
N SER A 99 36.48 -38.76 -24.73
CA SER A 99 35.12 -38.27 -24.72
C SER A 99 34.25 -39.35 -24.05
N GLN A 100 34.19 -39.32 -22.74
CA GLN A 100 33.14 -40.02 -22.03
C GLN A 100 31.83 -39.28 -22.24
N LYS A 101 31.02 -39.83 -23.13
CA LYS A 101 29.59 -39.52 -23.26
C LYS A 101 28.97 -39.65 -21.86
N PRO A 102 28.45 -38.58 -21.25
CA PRO A 102 27.76 -38.68 -19.96
C PRO A 102 26.58 -39.66 -20.14
N ALA A 103 26.56 -40.68 -19.33
CA ALA A 103 25.38 -41.52 -19.18
C ALA A 103 24.19 -40.65 -18.84
N ASN A 104 23.06 -40.83 -19.55
CA ASN A 104 21.77 -40.24 -19.23
C ASN A 104 21.34 -40.62 -17.81
N SER A 105 21.87 -40.00 -16.80
CA SER A 105 21.22 -39.93 -15.51
C SER A 105 20.18 -38.81 -15.62
N HIS A 106 18.93 -39.14 -15.81
CA HIS A 106 17.81 -38.29 -15.59
C HIS A 106 17.78 -37.94 -14.09
N TYR A 107 18.67 -37.04 -13.65
CA TYR A 107 18.44 -36.33 -12.43
C TYR A 107 17.35 -35.31 -12.74
N THR A 108 16.12 -35.68 -12.50
CA THR A 108 15.04 -34.72 -12.31
C THR A 108 15.38 -33.98 -11.02
N ILE A 109 16.19 -32.93 -11.14
CA ILE A 109 16.34 -31.99 -10.05
C ILE A 109 14.99 -31.29 -9.97
N HIS A 110 14.13 -31.80 -9.11
CA HIS A 110 13.04 -31.00 -8.59
C HIS A 110 13.70 -29.83 -7.87
N THR A 111 14.02 -28.76 -8.62
CA THR A 111 14.21 -27.47 -8.01
C THR A 111 12.85 -27.12 -7.46
N THR A 112 12.64 -27.45 -6.20
CA THR A 112 11.55 -26.92 -5.40
C THR A 112 11.81 -25.42 -5.39
N TYR A 113 11.23 -24.72 -6.39
CA TYR A 113 10.99 -23.29 -6.29
C TYR A 113 10.17 -23.17 -5.02
N ASN A 114 10.80 -22.65 -3.96
CA ASN A 114 10.10 -22.46 -2.70
C ASN A 114 9.04 -21.39 -2.94
N LYS A 115 7.90 -21.85 -3.45
CA LYS A 115 6.79 -21.06 -3.99
C LYS A 115 6.13 -20.25 -2.89
N ASN A 116 6.43 -20.59 -1.65
CA ASN A 116 5.75 -20.12 -0.46
C ASN A 116 6.77 -19.41 0.42
N ILE A 117 6.92 -18.11 0.20
CA ILE A 117 7.85 -17.29 0.99
C ILE A 117 7.03 -16.31 1.82
N TRP A 118 7.28 -16.33 3.12
CA TRP A 118 6.81 -15.29 4.02
C TRP A 118 7.77 -14.10 3.96
N LYS A 119 7.19 -12.91 3.83
CA LYS A 119 7.89 -11.65 3.97
C LYS A 119 7.27 -10.84 5.09
N PHE A 120 8.10 -10.20 5.86
CA PHE A 120 7.69 -9.41 7.01
C PHE A 120 8.06 -7.96 6.79
N LYS A 121 7.15 -7.06 7.11
CA LYS A 121 7.36 -5.62 6.96
C LYS A 121 7.04 -4.90 8.27
N GLY A 122 7.96 -4.05 8.73
CA GLY A 122 7.69 -3.05 9.74
C GLY A 122 7.37 -1.72 9.08
N ILE A 123 6.32 -1.03 9.52
CA ILE A 123 5.89 0.26 8.97
C ILE A 123 5.68 1.29 10.07
N ALA A 124 6.01 2.53 9.79
CA ALA A 124 5.71 3.67 10.66
C ALA A 124 5.41 4.91 9.81
N GLY A 125 4.58 5.83 10.32
CA GLY A 125 4.28 7.01 9.54
C GLY A 125 3.21 7.92 10.15
N ILE A 126 2.64 8.75 9.27
CA ILE A 126 1.65 9.75 9.63
C ILE A 126 0.27 9.32 9.13
N THR A 127 -0.72 9.43 10.01
CA THR A 127 -2.14 9.23 9.69
C THR A 127 -2.85 10.57 9.62
N SER A 128 -3.47 10.86 8.49
CA SER A 128 -4.45 11.94 8.33
C SER A 128 -5.84 11.36 8.55
N GLY A 129 -6.42 11.59 9.73
CA GLY A 129 -7.74 11.08 10.10
C GLY A 129 -8.83 12.12 9.93
N SER A 130 -9.99 11.68 9.45
CA SER A 130 -11.22 12.49 9.37
C SER A 130 -12.46 11.61 9.54
N TRP A 131 -13.61 12.24 9.75
CA TRP A 131 -14.89 11.57 9.75
C TRP A 131 -15.78 12.12 8.64
N THR A 132 -16.69 11.29 8.15
CA THR A 132 -17.63 11.65 7.09
C THR A 132 -19.02 11.09 7.41
N GLY A 133 -20.03 11.57 6.71
CA GLY A 133 -21.40 11.05 6.85
C GLY A 133 -22.43 12.15 7.01
N LYS A 134 -23.71 11.78 7.04
CA LYS A 134 -24.81 12.76 7.09
C LYS A 134 -24.79 13.62 8.35
N ASP A 135 -24.38 13.02 9.48
CA ASP A 135 -24.31 13.71 10.77
C ASP A 135 -22.92 14.26 11.07
N PHE A 136 -22.07 14.38 10.04
CA PHE A 136 -20.75 14.98 10.09
C PHE A 136 -20.46 15.75 8.81
N LYS A 137 -21.22 16.80 8.58
CA LYS A 137 -21.08 17.68 7.43
C LYS A 137 -20.47 19.00 7.83
N ASN A 138 -19.78 19.64 6.89
CA ASN A 138 -19.59 21.07 6.92
C ASN A 138 -20.94 21.71 6.62
N GLY A 139 -21.28 22.78 7.26
CA GLY A 139 -22.51 23.48 6.95
C GLY A 139 -22.79 24.59 7.92
N GLU A 140 -23.58 25.47 7.46
CA GLU A 140 -24.26 26.49 8.23
C GLU A 140 -25.66 25.96 8.50
N THR A 141 -26.13 26.09 9.71
CA THR A 141 -27.49 25.74 10.10
C THR A 141 -28.08 27.02 10.66
N ASP A 142 -29.02 27.55 9.92
CA ASP A 142 -29.88 28.65 10.41
C ASP A 142 -30.99 28.01 11.23
N SER A 143 -31.16 28.47 12.42
CA SER A 143 -32.30 28.13 13.27
C SER A 143 -32.93 29.43 13.78
N GLU A 144 -34.15 29.33 14.25
CA GLU A 144 -34.87 30.45 14.90
C GLU A 144 -34.07 31.06 16.06
N TYR A 145 -33.10 30.28 16.61
CA TYR A 145 -32.28 30.68 17.75
C TYR A 145 -30.83 30.98 17.41
N GLY A 146 -30.46 31.17 16.14
CA GLY A 146 -29.10 31.54 15.75
C GLY A 146 -28.47 30.72 14.63
N GLN A 147 -27.30 31.15 14.21
CA GLN A 147 -26.51 30.50 13.14
C GLN A 147 -25.38 29.67 13.72
N THR A 148 -25.23 28.46 13.18
CA THR A 148 -24.10 27.59 13.52
C THR A 148 -23.34 27.24 12.24
N SER A 149 -22.06 27.54 12.20
CA SER A 149 -21.18 27.13 11.11
C SER A 149 -20.16 26.12 11.62
N ASN A 150 -20.04 24.99 10.94
CA ASN A 150 -19.11 23.93 11.28
C ASN A 150 -18.17 23.60 10.11
N LYS A 151 -16.88 23.63 10.36
CA LYS A 151 -15.83 23.24 9.39
C LYS A 151 -15.04 22.03 9.90
N ASN A 152 -15.21 20.92 9.20
CA ASN A 152 -14.50 19.68 9.51
C ASN A 152 -13.09 19.71 8.91
N LYS A 153 -12.10 19.32 9.68
CA LYS A 153 -10.70 19.25 9.28
C LYS A 153 -10.12 17.88 9.63
N ALA A 154 -9.20 17.42 8.83
CA ALA A 154 -8.38 16.26 9.16
C ALA A 154 -7.43 16.58 10.33
N THR A 155 -7.07 15.53 11.07
CA THR A 155 -6.02 15.61 12.08
C THR A 155 -4.84 14.76 11.65
N TYR A 156 -3.63 15.24 11.96
CA TYR A 156 -2.41 14.50 11.70
C TYR A 156 -1.95 13.83 12.99
N GLN A 157 -1.70 12.53 12.90
CA GLN A 157 -1.35 11.67 14.02
C GLN A 157 -0.37 10.61 13.49
N PHE A 158 0.00 9.61 14.28
CA PHE A 158 0.98 8.62 13.86
C PHE A 158 0.40 7.20 13.85
N HIS A 159 1.08 6.32 13.12
CA HIS A 159 0.86 4.89 13.16
C HIS A 159 2.18 4.14 13.18
N LEU A 160 2.13 2.92 13.71
CA LEU A 160 3.24 1.98 13.76
C LEU A 160 2.68 0.58 13.61
N GLY A 161 3.25 -0.23 12.74
CA GLY A 161 2.69 -1.56 12.51
C GLY A 161 3.67 -2.56 11.95
N PHE A 162 3.18 -3.79 11.89
CA PHE A 162 3.87 -4.93 11.36
C PHE A 162 2.92 -5.75 10.48
N THR A 163 3.39 -6.21 9.33
CA THR A 163 2.63 -7.06 8.42
C THR A 163 3.43 -8.28 8.01
N ALA A 164 2.71 -9.38 7.76
CA ALA A 164 3.26 -10.62 7.26
C ALA A 164 2.53 -10.98 5.96
N ASP A 165 3.28 -11.16 4.88
CA ASP A 165 2.80 -11.43 3.54
C ASP A 165 3.26 -12.80 3.09
N TYR A 166 2.32 -13.61 2.61
CA TYR A 166 2.56 -14.93 2.06
C TYR A 166 2.44 -14.91 0.55
N PHE A 167 3.50 -15.22 -0.15
CA PHE A 167 3.58 -15.19 -1.60
C PHE A 167 3.16 -16.52 -2.20
N PHE A 168 2.06 -16.53 -2.97
CA PHE A 168 1.61 -17.69 -3.76
C PHE A 168 2.36 -17.80 -5.08
N SER A 169 2.81 -16.66 -5.59
CA SER A 169 3.59 -16.56 -6.82
C SER A 169 4.61 -15.43 -6.68
N LYS A 170 5.42 -15.23 -7.73
CA LYS A 170 6.40 -14.12 -7.75
C LYS A 170 5.77 -12.74 -7.49
N ASN A 171 4.52 -12.57 -7.91
CA ASN A 171 3.90 -11.25 -8.01
C ASN A 171 2.57 -11.15 -7.24
N VAL A 172 2.08 -12.23 -6.64
CA VAL A 172 0.79 -12.24 -5.92
C VAL A 172 0.98 -12.80 -4.53
N TYR A 173 0.44 -12.10 -3.56
CA TYR A 173 0.51 -12.47 -2.15
C TYR A 173 -0.78 -12.11 -1.43
N ALA A 174 -0.98 -12.70 -0.28
CA ALA A 174 -1.94 -12.24 0.71
C ALA A 174 -1.23 -12.06 2.04
N GLY A 175 -1.74 -11.15 2.83
CA GLY A 175 -1.12 -10.84 4.10
C GLY A 175 -2.10 -10.37 5.15
N LEU A 176 -1.57 -10.30 6.35
CA LEU A 176 -2.27 -9.75 7.50
C LEU A 176 -1.27 -8.94 8.34
N GLY A 177 -1.80 -8.03 9.15
CA GLY A 177 -0.94 -7.20 9.99
C GLY A 177 -1.60 -6.81 11.28
N ILE A 178 -0.82 -6.13 12.09
CA ILE A 178 -1.28 -5.40 13.25
C ILE A 178 -0.66 -4.01 13.23
N VAL A 179 -1.51 -2.97 13.29
CA VAL A 179 -1.08 -1.57 13.21
C VAL A 179 -1.70 -0.81 14.37
N PHE A 180 -0.86 -0.29 15.26
CA PHE A 180 -1.30 0.75 16.17
C PHE A 180 -1.53 2.02 15.36
N ASN A 181 -2.73 2.55 15.40
CA ASN A 181 -3.12 3.71 14.62
C ASN A 181 -3.80 4.73 15.53
N GLN A 182 -3.29 5.93 15.49
CA GLN A 182 -3.91 7.06 16.12
C GLN A 182 -4.63 7.88 15.06
N SER A 183 -5.95 8.07 15.21
CA SER A 183 -6.80 8.76 14.24
C SER A 183 -7.80 9.68 14.92
N GLY A 184 -8.60 10.40 14.15
CA GLY A 184 -9.64 11.27 14.69
C GLY A 184 -10.02 12.38 13.72
N TYR A 185 -10.55 13.48 14.26
CA TYR A 185 -10.94 14.66 13.49
C TYR A 185 -10.78 15.93 14.31
N LYS A 186 -10.80 17.07 13.62
CA LYS A 186 -10.95 18.40 14.18
C LYS A 186 -12.17 19.06 13.55
N GLN A 187 -12.97 19.76 14.35
CA GLN A 187 -14.11 20.55 13.91
C GLN A 187 -14.01 21.93 14.54
N ASP A 188 -13.96 22.95 13.70
CA ASP A 188 -14.06 24.33 14.12
C ASP A 188 -15.49 24.78 13.91
N GLY A 189 -16.12 25.35 14.91
CA GLY A 189 -17.50 25.85 14.88
C GLY A 189 -17.56 27.31 15.32
N LEU A 190 -18.45 28.04 14.64
CA LEU A 190 -18.90 29.36 15.06
C LEU A 190 -20.36 29.21 15.49
N MET A 191 -20.75 29.89 16.54
CA MET A 191 -22.14 29.95 17.02
C MET A 191 -22.45 31.42 17.26
N SER A 192 -23.52 31.91 16.67
CA SER A 192 -24.04 33.24 16.95
C SER A 192 -25.55 33.20 17.12
N SER A 193 -26.09 33.88 18.09
CA SER A 193 -27.53 34.08 18.15
C SER A 193 -27.92 35.25 17.23
N GLY A 194 -28.99 35.03 16.43
CA GLY A 194 -29.60 36.12 15.69
C GLY A 194 -30.27 37.12 16.66
N GLN A 195 -30.15 38.40 16.36
CA GLN A 195 -30.96 39.43 17.06
C GLN A 195 -32.40 39.30 16.66
N ASN A 196 -33.25 38.76 17.52
CA ASN A 196 -34.66 39.07 17.51
C ASN A 196 -34.87 40.20 18.55
N TRP A 197 -35.24 41.37 18.02
CA TRP A 197 -35.41 42.59 18.85
C TRP A 197 -36.58 42.50 19.84
N ASP A 198 -37.41 41.46 19.74
CA ASP A 198 -38.67 41.30 20.48
C ASP A 198 -38.63 40.21 21.57
N ASP A 199 -37.54 39.45 21.69
CA ASP A 199 -37.42 38.41 22.70
C ASP A 199 -36.26 38.76 23.64
N GLU A 200 -36.48 38.61 24.95
CA GLU A 200 -35.46 38.71 26.02
C GLU A 200 -34.37 37.62 25.92
N GLY A 201 -34.00 37.21 24.72
CA GLY A 201 -32.97 36.20 24.42
C GLY A 201 -31.58 36.82 24.44
N ALA A 202 -30.71 36.28 25.26
CA ALA A 202 -29.31 36.68 25.35
C ALA A 202 -28.61 36.51 23.98
N ASN A 203 -28.07 37.60 23.45
CA ASN A 203 -27.23 37.62 22.26
C ASN A 203 -25.88 36.99 22.63
N TYR A 204 -25.45 35.96 21.89
CA TYR A 204 -24.13 35.36 22.14
C TYR A 204 -23.37 35.12 20.83
N ASP A 205 -22.08 35.30 20.90
CA ASP A 205 -21.13 34.89 19.87
C ASP A 205 -20.11 33.92 20.46
N GLY A 206 -19.81 32.87 19.74
CA GLY A 206 -18.87 31.88 20.24
C GLY A 206 -18.06 31.20 19.15
N LYS A 207 -16.85 30.82 19.53
CA LYS A 207 -15.96 29.99 18.73
C LYS A 207 -15.67 28.71 19.50
N GLN A 208 -15.85 27.57 18.86
CA GLN A 208 -15.54 26.28 19.47
C GLN A 208 -14.68 25.45 18.53
N THR A 209 -13.64 24.86 19.07
CA THR A 209 -12.83 23.82 18.42
C THR A 209 -13.05 22.49 19.15
N ILE A 210 -13.48 21.49 18.41
CA ILE A 210 -13.61 20.11 18.86
C ILE A 210 -12.49 19.28 18.24
N LYS A 211 -11.66 18.64 19.07
CA LYS A 211 -10.63 17.70 18.60
C LYS A 211 -10.90 16.31 19.16
N MET A 212 -11.11 15.34 18.29
CA MET A 212 -11.22 13.93 18.61
C MET A 212 -9.89 13.24 18.35
N THR A 213 -9.47 12.39 19.30
CA THR A 213 -8.32 11.51 19.15
C THR A 213 -8.72 10.12 19.60
N ILE A 214 -8.44 9.11 18.79
CA ILE A 214 -8.73 7.69 19.03
C ILE A 214 -7.43 6.92 18.86
N ASN A 215 -7.08 6.11 19.86
CA ASN A 215 -5.99 5.15 19.79
C ASN A 215 -6.61 3.78 19.58
N LYS A 216 -6.18 3.09 18.52
CA LYS A 216 -6.75 1.80 18.13
C LYS A 216 -5.70 0.88 17.55
N PHE A 217 -5.98 -0.41 17.59
CA PHE A 217 -5.29 -1.40 16.77
C PHE A 217 -6.13 -1.69 15.54
N ASP A 218 -5.50 -1.64 14.37
CA ASP A 218 -6.06 -2.06 13.09
C ASP A 218 -5.41 -3.40 12.70
N VAL A 219 -6.23 -4.34 12.25
CA VAL A 219 -5.81 -5.63 11.70
C VAL A 219 -6.20 -5.65 10.22
N PRO A 220 -5.34 -5.17 9.32
CA PRO A 220 -5.56 -5.29 7.89
C PRO A 220 -5.38 -6.74 7.45
N ILE A 221 -6.26 -7.20 6.56
CA ILE A 221 -6.14 -8.44 5.81
C ILE A 221 -6.19 -8.04 4.34
N HIS A 222 -5.17 -8.41 3.57
CA HIS A 222 -5.07 -7.91 2.20
C HIS A 222 -4.63 -9.00 1.22
N ILE A 223 -5.00 -8.79 -0.03
CA ILE A 223 -4.39 -9.42 -1.19
C ILE A 223 -3.63 -8.34 -1.94
N GLY A 224 -2.43 -8.68 -2.40
CA GLY A 224 -1.55 -7.76 -3.07
C GLY A 224 -0.98 -8.29 -4.37
N GLY A 225 -0.71 -7.35 -5.26
CA GLY A 225 0.03 -7.57 -6.50
C GLY A 225 1.31 -6.74 -6.51
N MET A 226 2.38 -7.31 -7.03
CA MET A 226 3.69 -6.68 -7.12
C MET A 226 4.18 -6.66 -8.57
N TYR A 227 4.75 -5.54 -8.99
CA TYR A 227 5.37 -5.37 -10.30
C TYR A 227 6.83 -4.94 -10.13
N ASN A 228 7.76 -5.73 -10.67
CA ASN A 228 9.18 -5.43 -10.60
C ASN A 228 9.57 -4.47 -11.73
N ILE A 229 10.00 -3.25 -11.39
CA ILE A 229 10.54 -2.27 -12.34
C ILE A 229 12.00 -2.61 -12.65
N SER A 230 12.75 -3.00 -11.63
CA SER A 230 14.16 -3.43 -11.73
C SER A 230 14.43 -4.52 -10.69
N SER A 231 15.66 -5.03 -10.65
CA SER A 231 16.10 -5.98 -9.62
C SER A 231 15.93 -5.45 -8.19
N SER A 232 16.01 -4.13 -8.00
CA SER A 232 15.94 -3.49 -6.69
C SER A 232 14.69 -2.67 -6.45
N THR A 233 13.85 -2.42 -7.47
CA THR A 233 12.67 -1.53 -7.35
C THR A 233 11.40 -2.27 -7.73
N ARG A 234 10.43 -2.27 -6.82
CA ARG A 234 9.13 -2.93 -6.98
C ARG A 234 8.01 -1.94 -6.68
N LEU A 235 6.96 -1.95 -7.51
CA LEU A 235 5.67 -1.33 -7.18
C LEU A 235 4.75 -2.40 -6.62
N PHE A 236 3.85 -2.02 -5.74
CA PHE A 236 2.83 -2.93 -5.23
C PHE A 236 1.50 -2.21 -4.98
N LEU A 237 0.44 -3.00 -5.08
CA LEU A 237 -0.92 -2.60 -4.74
C LEU A 237 -1.51 -3.67 -3.83
N GLU A 238 -2.19 -3.24 -2.78
CA GLU A 238 -2.86 -4.11 -1.82
C GLU A 238 -4.29 -3.62 -1.61
N VAL A 239 -5.23 -4.53 -1.51
CA VAL A 239 -6.61 -4.22 -1.18
C VAL A 239 -7.17 -5.27 -0.22
N GLY A 240 -8.05 -4.85 0.66
CA GLY A 240 -8.70 -5.78 1.56
C GLY A 240 -9.47 -5.14 2.71
N PRO A 241 -10.14 -5.95 3.50
CA PRO A 241 -10.79 -5.49 4.72
C PRO A 241 -9.76 -5.17 5.81
N TYR A 242 -10.17 -4.32 6.74
CA TYR A 242 -9.51 -4.18 8.01
C TYR A 242 -10.51 -4.23 9.15
N PHE A 243 -10.07 -4.72 10.28
CA PHE A 243 -10.80 -4.69 11.54
C PHE A 243 -10.05 -3.81 12.52
N SER A 244 -10.78 -3.08 13.35
CA SER A 244 -10.16 -2.18 14.31
C SER A 244 -10.76 -2.31 15.68
N TYR A 245 -9.96 -2.06 16.71
CA TYR A 245 -10.41 -2.00 18.09
C TYR A 245 -9.84 -0.78 18.81
N ALA A 246 -10.73 0.13 19.21
CA ALA A 246 -10.36 1.34 19.93
C ALA A 246 -10.07 1.01 21.40
N ILE A 247 -8.83 1.22 21.81
CA ILE A 247 -8.36 0.99 23.19
C ILE A 247 -8.57 2.20 24.09
N SER A 248 -8.42 3.40 23.51
CA SER A 248 -8.65 4.66 24.23
C SER A 248 -8.98 5.78 23.26
N GLY A 249 -9.46 6.88 23.78
CA GLY A 249 -9.68 8.10 23.01
C GLY A 249 -10.28 9.19 23.87
N ASN A 250 -10.21 10.40 23.32
CA ASN A 250 -10.75 11.56 23.99
C ASN A 250 -11.28 12.57 22.98
N LYS A 251 -12.27 13.33 23.40
CA LYS A 251 -12.84 14.47 22.70
C LYS A 251 -12.60 15.71 23.56
N LYS A 252 -11.85 16.65 23.01
CA LYS A 252 -11.55 17.92 23.65
C LYS A 252 -12.39 19.01 23.02
N TYR A 253 -13.00 19.82 23.86
CA TYR A 253 -13.72 21.03 23.49
C TYR A 253 -12.93 22.21 24.00
N LYS A 254 -12.63 23.15 23.14
CA LYS A 254 -12.02 24.43 23.51
C LYS A 254 -12.81 25.51 22.81
N GLY A 255 -13.20 26.54 23.54
CA GLY A 255 -13.96 27.64 22.97
C GLY A 255 -14.09 28.81 23.94
N SER A 256 -14.68 29.86 23.42
CA SER A 256 -15.14 31.01 24.17
C SER A 256 -16.51 31.42 23.67
N PHE A 257 -17.38 31.79 24.59
CA PHE A 257 -18.69 32.34 24.29
C PHE A 257 -18.75 33.69 25.00
N THR A 258 -19.20 34.70 24.25
CA THR A 258 -19.43 36.04 24.82
C THR A 258 -20.94 36.27 24.79
N ASN A 259 -21.52 36.43 25.95
CA ASN A 259 -22.90 36.83 26.13
C ASN A 259 -22.96 38.35 26.17
N TYR A 260 -23.88 38.91 25.43
CA TYR A 260 -24.14 40.37 25.42
C TYR A 260 -25.46 40.60 26.14
N ASP A 261 -25.41 41.38 27.20
CA ASP A 261 -26.59 41.80 27.91
C ASP A 261 -27.06 43.16 27.35
N ASP A 262 -28.37 43.49 27.49
CA ASP A 262 -28.98 44.72 26.96
C ASP A 262 -28.41 46.03 27.55
N ILE A 263 -27.58 45.92 28.57
CA ILE A 263 -27.01 47.09 29.31
C ILE A 263 -25.51 47.28 29.03
N HIS A 264 -25.00 46.90 27.85
CA HIS A 264 -23.59 47.11 27.47
C HIS A 264 -22.57 46.29 28.27
N SER A 265 -22.98 45.26 28.99
CA SER A 265 -22.08 44.32 29.63
C SER A 265 -21.85 43.12 28.72
N SER A 266 -20.62 42.67 28.59
CA SER A 266 -20.29 41.42 27.90
C SER A 266 -19.53 40.52 28.85
N GLU A 267 -20.03 39.32 29.08
CA GLU A 267 -19.31 38.31 29.84
C GLU A 267 -18.80 37.21 28.88
N THR A 268 -17.51 36.91 28.95
CA THR A 268 -16.90 35.88 28.13
C THR A 268 -16.60 34.65 28.97
N GLU A 269 -17.26 33.55 28.66
CA GLU A 269 -17.01 32.23 29.23
C GLU A 269 -16.03 31.46 28.38
N HIS A 270 -15.09 30.73 29.01
CA HIS A 270 -14.14 29.87 28.39
C HIS A 270 -14.49 28.41 28.62
N ILE A 271 -14.67 27.65 27.52
CA ILE A 271 -14.90 26.19 27.57
C ILE A 271 -13.58 25.46 27.36
N ASN A 272 -13.22 24.61 28.33
CA ASN A 272 -12.11 23.66 28.22
C ASN A 272 -12.53 22.31 28.81
N LYS A 273 -13.27 21.53 28.03
CA LYS A 273 -13.82 20.24 28.46
C LYS A 273 -13.15 19.09 27.75
N LYS A 274 -12.91 17.99 28.46
CA LYS A 274 -12.39 16.74 27.91
C LYS A 274 -13.28 15.58 28.28
N GLU A 275 -13.73 14.83 27.27
CA GLU A 275 -14.51 13.60 27.45
C GLU A 275 -13.68 12.40 27.02
N LYS A 276 -13.80 11.26 27.74
CA LYS A 276 -13.17 9.99 27.38
C LYS A 276 -14.17 9.10 26.65
N LEU A 277 -13.68 8.11 25.89
CA LEU A 277 -14.53 7.07 25.29
C LEU A 277 -15.41 6.41 26.35
N GLY A 278 -16.67 6.20 26.01
CA GLY A 278 -17.68 5.60 26.91
C GLY A 278 -18.30 6.59 27.91
N LYS A 279 -17.97 7.88 27.84
CA LYS A 279 -18.52 8.93 28.69
C LYS A 279 -19.06 10.11 27.86
N GLY A 280 -20.00 10.85 28.42
CA GLY A 280 -20.58 12.05 27.81
C GLY A 280 -21.14 11.79 26.40
N SER A 281 -20.76 12.64 25.45
CA SER A 281 -21.16 12.50 24.04
C SER A 281 -20.61 11.25 23.34
N LEU A 282 -19.67 10.54 23.97
CA LEU A 282 -19.01 9.33 23.48
C LEU A 282 -19.49 8.05 24.17
N LYS A 283 -20.60 8.10 24.94
CA LYS A 283 -21.15 6.91 25.62
C LYS A 283 -21.53 5.79 24.66
N ASP A 284 -22.03 6.15 23.47
CA ASP A 284 -22.47 5.21 22.42
C ASP A 284 -21.41 4.95 21.35
N PHE A 285 -20.13 5.29 21.63
CA PHE A 285 -19.02 5.05 20.72
C PHE A 285 -18.77 3.55 20.53
N GLN A 286 -18.66 3.13 19.28
CA GLN A 286 -18.38 1.74 18.93
C GLN A 286 -16.87 1.49 18.94
N LYS A 287 -16.39 0.72 19.92
CA LYS A 287 -14.97 0.39 20.01
C LYS A 287 -14.49 -0.53 18.88
N PHE A 288 -15.36 -1.42 18.43
CA PHE A 288 -15.07 -2.30 17.29
C PHE A 288 -15.45 -1.60 15.99
N GLY A 289 -14.53 -1.63 15.03
CA GLY A 289 -14.68 -1.08 13.70
C GLY A 289 -14.30 -2.08 12.63
N TYR A 290 -14.80 -1.87 11.43
CA TYR A 290 -14.38 -2.58 10.23
C TYR A 290 -14.54 -1.69 9.00
N GLY A 291 -13.76 -1.99 7.97
CA GLY A 291 -13.76 -1.20 6.74
C GLY A 291 -12.97 -1.85 5.63
N LEU A 292 -12.74 -1.07 4.59
CA LEU A 292 -11.92 -1.44 3.45
C LEU A 292 -10.66 -0.55 3.41
N SER A 293 -9.57 -1.15 3.01
CA SER A 293 -8.29 -0.47 2.78
C SER A 293 -7.76 -0.74 1.39
N ALA A 294 -7.08 0.24 0.83
CA ALA A 294 -6.31 0.13 -0.39
C ALA A 294 -4.94 0.77 -0.16
N THR A 295 -3.88 0.07 -0.49
CA THR A 295 -2.49 0.52 -0.33
C THR A 295 -1.80 0.49 -1.68
N ALA A 296 -1.07 1.55 -1.99
CA ALA A 296 -0.13 1.61 -3.11
C ALA A 296 1.25 1.98 -2.57
N GLY A 297 2.29 1.34 -3.08
CA GLY A 297 3.62 1.63 -2.61
C GLY A 297 4.73 1.26 -3.57
N VAL A 298 5.91 1.73 -3.24
CA VAL A 298 7.16 1.41 -3.89
C VAL A 298 8.13 0.85 -2.86
N SER A 299 8.82 -0.20 -3.25
CA SER A 299 9.90 -0.79 -2.47
C SER A 299 11.20 -0.61 -3.24
N PHE A 300 12.20 -0.06 -2.60
CA PHE A 300 13.57 0.02 -3.11
C PHE A 300 14.47 -0.82 -2.20
N LYS A 301 14.98 -1.94 -2.73
CA LYS A 301 15.64 -2.98 -1.91
C LYS A 301 14.71 -3.41 -0.78
N LYS A 302 15.05 -3.04 0.46
CA LYS A 302 14.28 -3.35 1.68
C LYS A 302 13.49 -2.17 2.24
N ILE A 303 13.65 -0.97 1.66
CA ILE A 303 12.95 0.25 2.10
C ILE A 303 11.63 0.35 1.36
N ILE A 304 10.57 0.65 2.05
CA ILE A 304 9.21 0.76 1.53
C ILE A 304 8.70 2.18 1.78
N LEU A 305 8.11 2.78 0.75
CA LEU A 305 7.26 3.96 0.87
C LEU A 305 5.87 3.58 0.40
N GLN A 306 4.86 3.77 1.24
CA GLN A 306 3.49 3.40 0.91
C GLN A 306 2.46 4.44 1.36
N PHE A 307 1.38 4.52 0.59
CA PHE A 307 0.19 5.27 0.91
C PHE A 307 -0.99 4.30 1.05
N THR A 308 -1.72 4.41 2.17
CA THR A 308 -2.90 3.59 2.45
C THR A 308 -4.11 4.48 2.65
N TYR A 309 -5.19 4.19 1.95
CA TYR A 309 -6.50 4.76 2.17
C TYR A 309 -7.38 3.74 2.90
N GLN A 310 -8.02 4.18 4.00
CA GLN A 310 -8.95 3.38 4.78
C GLN A 310 -10.32 4.04 4.84
N ARG A 311 -11.37 3.25 4.59
CA ARG A 311 -12.76 3.67 4.73
C ARG A 311 -13.51 2.75 5.69
N GLY A 312 -13.91 3.29 6.84
CA GLY A 312 -14.78 2.61 7.79
C GLY A 312 -16.19 2.43 7.23
N LEU A 313 -16.74 1.25 7.41
CA LEU A 313 -18.09 0.88 6.95
C LEU A 313 -19.11 0.87 8.09
N ASN A 314 -18.68 0.72 9.32
CA ASN A 314 -19.56 0.82 10.49
C ASN A 314 -19.63 2.26 11.01
N LYS A 315 -20.71 2.56 11.70
CA LYS A 315 -20.91 3.84 12.37
C LYS A 315 -19.97 3.96 13.57
N MET A 316 -19.33 5.11 13.73
CA MET A 316 -18.46 5.37 14.89
C MET A 316 -19.26 5.57 16.19
N ILE A 317 -20.49 6.09 16.07
CA ILE A 317 -21.45 6.28 17.17
C ILE A 317 -22.76 5.62 16.76
N LYS A 318 -23.33 4.75 17.62
CA LYS A 318 -24.51 3.91 17.27
C LYS A 318 -25.66 4.67 16.64
N LYS A 319 -25.98 5.83 17.17
CA LYS A 319 -27.13 6.64 16.74
C LYS A 319 -26.82 7.65 15.64
N LYS A 320 -25.55 7.78 15.20
CA LYS A 320 -25.12 8.79 14.22
C LYS A 320 -24.57 8.14 12.96
N LYS A 321 -24.88 8.71 11.79
CA LYS A 321 -24.32 8.28 10.49
C LYS A 321 -22.97 8.98 10.27
N GLN A 322 -21.99 8.59 11.07
CA GLN A 322 -20.61 9.08 11.04
C GLN A 322 -19.67 7.91 10.84
N TYR A 323 -18.78 8.04 9.86
CA TYR A 323 -17.86 6.98 9.42
C TYR A 323 -16.43 7.51 9.42
N GLU A 324 -15.51 6.66 9.78
CA GLU A 324 -14.09 6.99 9.75
C GLU A 324 -13.52 6.96 8.34
N GLN A 325 -12.56 7.85 8.08
CA GLN A 325 -11.76 7.90 6.87
C GLN A 325 -10.35 8.29 7.25
N ASN A 326 -9.37 7.46 6.85
CA ASN A 326 -7.96 7.70 7.12
C ASN A 326 -7.13 7.62 5.84
N MET A 327 -6.09 8.43 5.79
CA MET A 327 -5.01 8.37 4.81
C MET A 327 -3.70 8.21 5.59
N LEU A 328 -2.94 7.17 5.28
CA LEU A 328 -1.69 6.84 5.96
C LEU A 328 -0.54 6.95 4.97
N LEU A 329 0.48 7.72 5.32
CA LEU A 329 1.75 7.74 4.61
C LEU A 329 2.78 7.07 5.49
N SER A 330 3.38 5.97 5.01
CA SER A 330 4.27 5.13 5.78
C SER A 330 5.62 4.96 5.13
N LEU A 331 6.66 4.98 5.94
CA LEU A 331 7.95 4.38 5.63
C LEU A 331 8.00 2.99 6.27
N GLY A 332 8.61 2.04 5.58
CA GLY A 332 8.72 0.67 6.05
C GLY A 332 10.05 0.03 5.71
N TYR A 333 10.27 -1.13 6.31
CA TYR A 333 11.42 -1.98 6.08
C TYR A 333 10.95 -3.43 5.94
N GLU A 334 11.42 -4.12 4.88
CA GLU A 334 11.20 -5.55 4.63
C GLU A 334 12.38 -6.33 5.20
N PHE A 335 12.10 -7.31 6.05
CA PHE A 335 13.11 -8.11 6.73
C PHE A 335 13.62 -9.28 5.89
#